data_37bad0704858a14f9df09985ad145041
#
_entry.id   37bad0704858a14f9df09985ad145041
#
_cell.length_a   1.000
_cell.length_b   1.000
_cell.length_c   1.000
_cell.angle_alpha   90.00
_cell.angle_beta   90.00
_cell.angle_gamma   90.00
#
_symmetry.space_group_name_H-M   'P 1'
#
loop_
_entity.id
_entity.type
_entity.pdbx_description
1 polymer ?
#
loop_
_entity_poly.entity_id
_entity_poly.type
_entity_poly.pdbx_seq_one_letter_code
_entity_poly.pdbx_strand_id
1 'polypeptide(L)'
;MKKRIYVIGVGLIGGSFAIDMRKLFPKSTIIGIDKSEIHLQKALELKLIDETSELSKINNPDIIVISVPVKSILNILPIVLKSVNNNSLVIDFGSTKKSICQIVKDHPNRQNFLATHPITGTEFSGPTAAHEGLFEGKNIIICDKDKTDKSILERGLKIFNLMKMKIGYMDSDSHDKHIAYVSHLSHISSFMLGKTVMDEEKNEKNIFDMAGSGFESTVRLAKSSPEMWTDIFEDNKKNIIKSLDDYIENLAHINSLIKKDKFNEVESQLKSTNYIKTILKGIN
;
A
#
# COMPACT_ATOMS: atom_id res chain seq x y z
N MET A 1 -21.56 22.26 -6.83
CA MET A 1 -21.20 21.78 -8.20
C MET A 1 -21.06 20.27 -8.20
N LYS A 2 -21.37 19.60 -9.29
CA LYS A 2 -21.19 18.16 -9.49
C LYS A 2 -19.70 17.89 -9.69
N LYS A 3 -19.04 17.14 -8.77
CA LYS A 3 -17.61 16.83 -8.89
C LYS A 3 -17.37 15.71 -9.87
N ARG A 4 -16.25 15.77 -10.59
CA ARG A 4 -15.72 14.68 -11.42
C ARG A 4 -14.55 14.02 -10.70
N ILE A 5 -14.75 12.78 -10.29
CA ILE A 5 -13.77 11.99 -9.52
C ILE A 5 -13.30 10.84 -10.39
N TYR A 6 -12.02 10.85 -10.74
CA TYR A 6 -11.41 9.78 -11.52
C TYR A 6 -10.70 8.79 -10.59
N VAL A 7 -10.98 7.51 -10.78
CA VAL A 7 -10.34 6.39 -10.07
C VAL A 7 -9.56 5.58 -11.08
N ILE A 8 -8.24 5.70 -11.06
CA ILE A 8 -7.32 4.97 -11.92
C ILE A 8 -6.84 3.73 -11.17
N GLY A 9 -7.28 2.56 -11.62
CA GLY A 9 -7.21 1.30 -10.89
C GLY A 9 -8.45 1.07 -10.02
N VAL A 10 -9.41 0.28 -10.51
CA VAL A 10 -10.70 0.02 -9.84
C VAL A 10 -10.69 -1.28 -9.02
N GLY A 11 -9.52 -1.68 -8.52
CA GLY A 11 -9.34 -2.84 -7.64
C GLY A 11 -9.83 -2.61 -6.21
N LEU A 12 -9.31 -3.40 -5.25
CA LEU A 12 -9.65 -3.28 -3.82
C LEU A 12 -9.54 -1.82 -3.32
N ILE A 13 -8.37 -1.21 -3.45
CA ILE A 13 -8.09 0.13 -2.88
C ILE A 13 -8.88 1.22 -3.60
N GLY A 14 -8.81 1.26 -4.94
CA GLY A 14 -9.51 2.29 -5.73
C GLY A 14 -11.04 2.14 -5.66
N GLY A 15 -11.54 0.91 -5.69
CA GLY A 15 -12.97 0.63 -5.53
C GLY A 15 -13.49 1.02 -4.16
N SER A 16 -12.76 0.71 -3.07
CA SER A 16 -13.13 1.13 -1.71
C SER A 16 -13.09 2.66 -1.57
N PHE A 17 -12.09 3.32 -2.17
CA PHE A 17 -12.06 4.78 -2.21
C PHE A 17 -13.26 5.35 -2.97
N ALA A 18 -13.68 4.74 -4.08
CA ALA A 18 -14.86 5.14 -4.84
C ALA A 18 -16.13 5.06 -3.98
N ILE A 19 -16.29 3.99 -3.16
CA ILE A 19 -17.41 3.84 -2.22
C ILE A 19 -17.44 5.03 -1.24
N ASP A 20 -16.31 5.34 -0.61
CA ASP A 20 -16.22 6.43 0.34
C ASP A 20 -16.47 7.80 -0.33
N MET A 21 -15.94 8.02 -1.54
CA MET A 21 -16.19 9.26 -2.30
C MET A 21 -17.66 9.43 -2.66
N ARG A 22 -18.37 8.35 -2.98
CA ARG A 22 -19.82 8.40 -3.26
C ARG A 22 -20.62 8.86 -2.04
N LYS A 23 -20.21 8.44 -0.84
CA LYS A 23 -20.84 8.87 0.42
C LYS A 23 -20.52 10.34 0.74
N LEU A 24 -19.26 10.72 0.61
CA LEU A 24 -18.81 12.09 0.92
C LEU A 24 -19.32 13.12 -0.09
N PHE A 25 -19.49 12.71 -1.34
CA PHE A 25 -19.93 13.57 -2.43
C PHE A 25 -21.06 12.92 -3.26
N PRO A 26 -22.28 12.79 -2.72
CA PRO A 26 -23.38 12.03 -3.36
C PRO A 26 -23.79 12.52 -4.74
N LYS A 27 -23.47 13.79 -5.07
CA LYS A 27 -23.76 14.41 -6.39
C LYS A 27 -22.61 14.31 -7.37
N SER A 28 -21.49 13.62 -7.02
CA SER A 28 -20.34 13.47 -7.90
C SER A 28 -20.62 12.43 -8.98
N THR A 29 -19.82 12.50 -10.05
CA THR A 29 -19.66 11.40 -11.02
C THR A 29 -18.32 10.73 -10.76
N ILE A 30 -18.33 9.42 -10.51
CA ILE A 30 -17.12 8.62 -10.32
C ILE A 30 -16.80 7.90 -11.62
N ILE A 31 -15.63 8.17 -12.16
CA ILE A 31 -15.19 7.71 -13.47
C ILE A 31 -14.01 6.76 -13.29
N GLY A 32 -14.18 5.50 -13.71
CA GLY A 32 -13.16 4.47 -13.61
C GLY A 32 -12.25 4.44 -14.83
N ILE A 33 -10.96 4.22 -14.58
CA ILE A 33 -9.95 3.94 -15.60
C ILE A 33 -9.17 2.72 -15.13
N ASP A 34 -9.13 1.67 -15.92
CA ASP A 34 -8.35 0.45 -15.64
C ASP A 34 -7.89 -0.16 -16.96
N LYS A 35 -6.77 -0.89 -16.93
CA LYS A 35 -6.29 -1.65 -18.10
C LYS A 35 -7.13 -2.91 -18.38
N SER A 36 -7.87 -3.39 -17.39
CA SER A 36 -8.71 -4.58 -17.47
C SER A 36 -10.16 -4.19 -17.73
N GLU A 37 -10.67 -4.48 -18.92
CA GLU A 37 -12.09 -4.35 -19.27
C GLU A 37 -12.98 -5.13 -18.29
N ILE A 38 -12.53 -6.31 -17.84
CA ILE A 38 -13.26 -7.16 -16.88
C ILE A 38 -13.41 -6.41 -15.53
N HIS A 39 -12.36 -5.72 -15.08
CA HIS A 39 -12.43 -4.93 -13.85
C HIS A 39 -13.37 -3.74 -14.01
N LEU A 40 -13.33 -3.05 -15.14
CA LEU A 40 -14.23 -1.92 -15.43
C LEU A 40 -15.69 -2.37 -15.44
N GLN A 41 -16.00 -3.46 -16.18
CA GLN A 41 -17.34 -4.02 -16.21
C GLN A 41 -17.83 -4.41 -14.81
N LYS A 42 -16.98 -5.08 -14.04
CA LYS A 42 -17.33 -5.49 -12.67
C LYS A 42 -17.53 -4.29 -11.74
N ALA A 43 -16.72 -3.25 -11.87
CA ALA A 43 -16.87 -2.02 -11.10
C ALA A 43 -18.18 -1.28 -11.42
N LEU A 44 -18.63 -1.29 -12.69
CA LEU A 44 -19.95 -0.77 -13.07
C LEU A 44 -21.10 -1.59 -12.48
N GLU A 45 -21.03 -2.92 -12.59
CA GLU A 45 -22.05 -3.85 -12.02
C GLU A 45 -22.20 -3.64 -10.51
N LEU A 46 -21.07 -3.49 -9.80
CA LEU A 46 -21.03 -3.25 -8.36
C LEU A 46 -21.35 -1.80 -7.98
N LYS A 47 -21.60 -0.92 -8.95
CA LYS A 47 -21.85 0.51 -8.76
C LYS A 47 -20.71 1.25 -8.01
N LEU A 48 -19.49 0.76 -8.15
CA LEU A 48 -18.30 1.44 -7.63
C LEU A 48 -18.04 2.72 -8.44
N ILE A 49 -18.25 2.64 -9.75
CA ILE A 49 -18.09 3.74 -10.70
C ILE A 49 -19.40 3.97 -11.46
N ASP A 50 -19.57 5.17 -12.03
CA ASP A 50 -20.74 5.54 -12.83
C ASP A 50 -20.45 5.42 -14.34
N GLU A 51 -19.19 5.69 -14.73
CA GLU A 51 -18.74 5.73 -16.12
C GLU A 51 -17.31 5.16 -16.21
N THR A 52 -16.93 4.72 -17.40
CA THR A 52 -15.54 4.37 -17.73
C THR A 52 -14.91 5.44 -18.59
N SER A 53 -13.59 5.55 -18.57
CA SER A 53 -12.83 6.47 -19.42
C SER A 53 -11.44 5.92 -19.73
N GLU A 54 -10.70 6.65 -20.56
CA GLU A 54 -9.29 6.42 -20.86
C GLU A 54 -8.44 7.58 -20.31
N LEU A 55 -7.15 7.33 -20.05
CA LEU A 55 -6.23 8.36 -19.58
C LEU A 55 -6.20 9.60 -20.48
N SER A 56 -6.26 9.40 -21.78
CA SER A 56 -6.26 10.46 -22.80
C SER A 56 -7.53 11.33 -22.79
N LYS A 57 -8.61 10.83 -22.18
CA LYS A 57 -9.93 11.49 -22.13
C LYS A 57 -10.24 12.13 -20.78
N ILE A 58 -9.27 12.20 -19.86
CA ILE A 58 -9.44 12.91 -18.60
C ILE A 58 -9.73 14.40 -18.91
N ASN A 59 -10.86 14.88 -18.42
CA ASN A 59 -11.30 16.24 -18.70
C ASN A 59 -11.87 16.89 -17.44
N ASN A 60 -11.34 18.05 -17.09
CA ASN A 60 -11.75 18.90 -15.97
C ASN A 60 -11.96 18.12 -14.65
N PRO A 61 -10.95 17.38 -14.16
CA PRO A 61 -11.06 16.59 -12.94
C PRO A 61 -11.06 17.47 -11.69
N ASP A 62 -11.92 17.16 -10.73
CA ASP A 62 -11.83 17.73 -9.36
C ASP A 62 -10.87 16.92 -8.49
N ILE A 63 -10.96 15.57 -8.58
CA ILE A 63 -10.14 14.64 -7.84
C ILE A 63 -9.72 13.51 -8.77
N ILE A 64 -8.46 13.14 -8.74
CA ILE A 64 -7.95 11.92 -9.36
C ILE A 64 -7.24 11.12 -8.28
N VAL A 65 -7.61 9.85 -8.14
CA VAL A 65 -6.85 8.89 -7.34
C VAL A 65 -6.20 7.87 -8.25
N ILE A 66 -4.92 7.56 -7.99
CA ILE A 66 -4.14 6.57 -8.72
C ILE A 66 -3.84 5.40 -7.77
N SER A 67 -4.46 4.25 -8.01
CA SER A 67 -4.36 3.03 -7.18
C SER A 67 -4.03 1.80 -8.03
N VAL A 68 -3.00 1.93 -8.84
CA VAL A 68 -2.41 0.88 -9.67
C VAL A 68 -1.02 0.48 -9.13
N PRO A 69 -0.41 -0.63 -9.58
CA PRO A 69 0.95 -1.01 -9.17
C PRO A 69 1.97 0.12 -9.37
N VAL A 70 2.99 0.16 -8.51
CA VAL A 70 3.99 1.25 -8.46
C VAL A 70 4.60 1.55 -9.83
N LYS A 71 5.05 0.54 -10.55
CA LYS A 71 5.59 0.72 -11.92
C LYS A 71 4.62 1.42 -12.87
N SER A 72 3.33 1.11 -12.74
CA SER A 72 2.29 1.78 -13.55
C SER A 72 2.11 3.23 -13.13
N ILE A 73 2.19 3.55 -11.82
CA ILE A 73 2.12 4.93 -11.33
C ILE A 73 3.22 5.78 -11.95
N LEU A 74 4.45 5.28 -12.01
CA LEU A 74 5.58 6.01 -12.60
C LEU A 74 5.33 6.46 -14.05
N ASN A 75 4.61 5.64 -14.82
CA ASN A 75 4.28 5.95 -16.21
C ASN A 75 3.05 6.87 -16.32
N ILE A 76 2.06 6.69 -15.45
CA ILE A 76 0.74 7.34 -15.54
C ILE A 76 0.76 8.73 -14.91
N LEU A 77 1.40 8.92 -13.77
CA LEU A 77 1.34 10.17 -13.02
C LEU A 77 1.77 11.41 -13.80
N PRO A 78 2.90 11.39 -14.58
CA PRO A 78 3.27 12.54 -15.39
C PRO A 78 2.22 12.88 -16.46
N ILE A 79 1.53 11.86 -17.01
CA ILE A 79 0.46 12.04 -18.01
C ILE A 79 -0.78 12.65 -17.36
N VAL A 80 -1.16 12.15 -16.19
CA VAL A 80 -2.29 12.65 -15.41
C VAL A 80 -2.09 14.12 -15.02
N LEU A 81 -0.89 14.49 -14.60
CA LEU A 81 -0.58 15.86 -14.25
C LEU A 81 -0.63 16.83 -15.42
N LYS A 82 -0.59 16.38 -16.67
CA LYS A 82 -0.83 17.25 -17.86
C LYS A 82 -2.31 17.56 -18.06
N SER A 83 -3.23 16.76 -17.53
CA SER A 83 -4.67 16.90 -17.72
C SER A 83 -5.39 17.66 -16.60
N VAL A 84 -4.66 18.13 -15.57
CA VAL A 84 -5.23 18.83 -14.42
C VAL A 84 -5.33 20.35 -14.65
N ASN A 85 -6.26 20.97 -13.94
CA ASN A 85 -6.33 22.43 -13.78
C ASN A 85 -5.83 22.82 -12.36
N ASN A 86 -5.71 24.13 -12.10
CA ASN A 86 -5.16 24.64 -10.84
C ASN A 86 -5.92 24.16 -9.58
N ASN A 87 -7.16 23.73 -9.71
CA ASN A 87 -7.99 23.26 -8.60
C ASN A 87 -8.09 21.73 -8.50
N SER A 88 -7.46 21.00 -9.40
CA SER A 88 -7.50 19.53 -9.36
C SER A 88 -6.63 19.00 -8.24
N LEU A 89 -7.12 18.00 -7.51
CA LEU A 89 -6.35 17.23 -6.51
C LEU A 89 -6.01 15.87 -7.11
N VAL A 90 -4.72 15.56 -7.25
CA VAL A 90 -4.22 14.24 -7.65
C VAL A 90 -3.63 13.55 -6.43
N ILE A 91 -4.07 12.33 -6.16
CA ILE A 91 -3.63 11.48 -5.04
C ILE A 91 -3.11 10.18 -5.62
N ASP A 92 -2.02 9.65 -5.10
CA ASP A 92 -1.62 8.26 -5.34
C ASP A 92 -1.73 7.42 -4.07
N PHE A 93 -1.94 6.12 -4.23
CA PHE A 93 -1.95 5.13 -3.17
C PHE A 93 -0.85 4.07 -3.34
N GLY A 94 0.24 4.44 -3.99
CA GLY A 94 1.40 3.56 -4.17
C GLY A 94 2.05 3.16 -2.85
N SER A 95 2.61 1.94 -2.83
CA SER A 95 3.26 1.38 -1.65
C SER A 95 4.67 1.92 -1.39
N THR A 96 5.29 2.56 -2.38
CA THR A 96 6.58 3.27 -2.29
C THR A 96 6.39 4.72 -2.73
N LYS A 97 7.25 5.63 -2.27
CA LYS A 97 7.06 7.08 -2.50
C LYS A 97 8.21 7.77 -3.19
N LYS A 98 9.46 7.33 -2.96
CA LYS A 98 10.64 8.05 -3.44
C LYS A 98 10.65 8.21 -4.96
N SER A 99 10.53 7.12 -5.70
CA SER A 99 10.51 7.14 -7.17
C SER A 99 9.31 7.90 -7.72
N ILE A 100 8.12 7.74 -7.10
CA ILE A 100 6.89 8.45 -7.47
C ILE A 100 7.04 9.97 -7.29
N CYS A 101 7.61 10.43 -6.19
CA CYS A 101 7.86 11.85 -5.96
C CYS A 101 8.94 12.39 -6.90
N GLN A 102 10.00 11.59 -7.14
CA GLN A 102 11.12 11.98 -7.99
C GLN A 102 10.74 12.17 -9.46
N ILE A 103 9.89 11.28 -10.02
CA ILE A 103 9.53 11.34 -11.44
C ILE A 103 8.76 12.63 -11.81
N VAL A 104 8.12 13.27 -10.84
CA VAL A 104 7.33 14.48 -11.05
C VAL A 104 7.88 15.71 -10.34
N LYS A 105 9.11 15.65 -9.78
CA LYS A 105 9.66 16.74 -8.96
C LYS A 105 9.69 18.10 -9.69
N ASP A 106 9.99 18.09 -10.98
CA ASP A 106 10.10 19.27 -11.83
C ASP A 106 8.90 19.45 -12.77
N HIS A 107 7.81 18.69 -12.54
CA HIS A 107 6.60 18.80 -13.37
C HIS A 107 5.88 20.13 -13.07
N PRO A 108 5.44 20.91 -14.11
CA PRO A 108 4.77 22.21 -13.91
C PRO A 108 3.58 22.16 -12.94
N ASN A 109 2.84 21.06 -12.94
CA ASN A 109 1.69 20.84 -12.07
C ASN A 109 2.00 19.95 -10.86
N ARG A 110 3.27 19.88 -10.41
CA ARG A 110 3.65 19.11 -9.20
C ARG A 110 2.85 19.53 -7.98
N GLN A 111 2.52 20.78 -7.86
CA GLN A 111 1.73 21.36 -6.76
C GLN A 111 0.32 20.79 -6.63
N ASN A 112 -0.22 20.18 -7.68
CA ASN A 112 -1.54 19.52 -7.68
C ASN A 112 -1.48 18.09 -7.13
N PHE A 113 -0.28 17.54 -6.92
CA PHE A 113 -0.07 16.15 -6.52
C PHE A 113 0.19 16.03 -5.02
N LEU A 114 -0.62 15.23 -4.34
CA LEU A 114 -0.48 14.84 -2.95
C LEU A 114 -0.03 13.38 -2.89
N ALA A 115 1.25 13.17 -2.62
CA ALA A 115 1.84 11.84 -2.51
C ALA A 115 1.39 11.18 -1.22
N THR A 116 0.73 10.03 -1.30
CA THR A 116 0.20 9.35 -0.11
C THR A 116 0.37 7.83 -0.17
N HIS A 117 0.32 7.21 1.02
CA HIS A 117 0.26 5.76 1.16
C HIS A 117 -0.71 5.39 2.29
N PRO A 118 -1.90 4.88 1.99
CA PRO A 118 -2.79 4.32 3.00
C PRO A 118 -2.24 2.96 3.47
N ILE A 119 -1.97 2.85 4.77
CA ILE A 119 -1.45 1.62 5.37
C ILE A 119 -2.63 0.67 5.64
N THR A 120 -3.15 0.14 4.57
CA THR A 120 -4.29 -0.80 4.58
C THR A 120 -4.27 -1.68 3.34
N GLY A 121 -4.96 -2.79 3.41
CA GLY A 121 -5.09 -3.79 2.35
C GLY A 121 -5.47 -5.14 2.94
N THR A 122 -5.81 -6.05 2.06
CA THR A 122 -6.06 -7.46 2.37
C THR A 122 -5.33 -8.32 1.36
N GLU A 123 -5.34 -9.63 1.55
CA GLU A 123 -4.84 -10.61 0.57
C GLU A 123 -5.70 -10.71 -0.70
N PHE A 124 -6.90 -10.15 -0.69
CA PHE A 124 -7.82 -10.17 -1.83
C PHE A 124 -7.53 -9.00 -2.79
N SER A 125 -7.92 -9.17 -4.05
CA SER A 125 -7.69 -8.20 -5.12
C SER A 125 -8.90 -8.07 -6.04
N GLY A 126 -8.85 -7.05 -6.91
CA GLY A 126 -9.92 -6.78 -7.88
C GLY A 126 -11.10 -6.00 -7.29
N PRO A 127 -12.08 -5.63 -8.15
CA PRO A 127 -13.24 -4.83 -7.76
C PRO A 127 -14.17 -5.52 -6.76
N THR A 128 -14.25 -6.86 -6.80
CA THR A 128 -15.09 -7.65 -5.87
C THR A 128 -14.60 -7.62 -4.43
N ALA A 129 -13.32 -7.30 -4.22
CA ALA A 129 -12.74 -7.14 -2.90
C ALA A 129 -13.00 -5.76 -2.29
N ALA A 130 -13.43 -4.79 -3.09
CA ALA A 130 -13.72 -3.43 -2.62
C ALA A 130 -14.88 -3.42 -1.63
N HIS A 131 -14.70 -2.73 -0.51
CA HIS A 131 -15.70 -2.65 0.54
C HIS A 131 -15.63 -1.32 1.29
N GLU A 132 -16.72 -1.00 1.96
CA GLU A 132 -16.81 0.15 2.86
C GLU A 132 -15.95 -0.05 4.11
N GLY A 133 -15.39 1.05 4.62
CA GLY A 133 -14.65 1.04 5.89
C GLY A 133 -13.22 0.54 5.77
N LEU A 134 -12.71 0.23 4.58
CA LEU A 134 -11.32 -0.21 4.38
C LEU A 134 -10.31 0.77 4.99
N PHE A 135 -10.59 2.06 4.94
CA PHE A 135 -9.70 3.13 5.38
C PHE A 135 -9.96 3.61 6.81
N GLU A 136 -11.14 3.32 7.39
CA GLU A 136 -11.53 3.83 8.70
C GLU A 136 -10.57 3.37 9.81
N GLY A 137 -10.04 4.34 10.57
CA GLY A 137 -9.07 4.09 11.64
C GLY A 137 -7.66 3.73 11.16
N LYS A 138 -7.44 3.58 9.85
CA LYS A 138 -6.12 3.24 9.29
C LYS A 138 -5.25 4.47 9.14
N ASN A 139 -3.93 4.25 9.13
CA ASN A 139 -2.97 5.32 8.87
C ASN A 139 -2.94 5.66 7.37
N ILE A 140 -2.79 6.96 7.07
CA ILE A 140 -2.36 7.44 5.76
C ILE A 140 -1.11 8.29 5.94
N ILE A 141 -0.06 7.95 5.23
CA ILE A 141 1.18 8.71 5.24
C ILE A 141 1.19 9.67 4.07
N ILE A 142 1.37 10.96 4.35
CA ILE A 142 1.52 12.02 3.35
C ILE A 142 3.01 12.34 3.23
N CYS A 143 3.54 12.18 2.02
CA CYS A 143 4.95 12.42 1.74
C CYS A 143 5.18 13.76 1.04
N ASP A 144 6.30 14.41 1.36
CA ASP A 144 6.77 15.65 0.71
C ASP A 144 5.66 16.72 0.60
N LYS A 145 4.87 16.89 1.67
CA LYS A 145 3.69 17.78 1.71
C LYS A 145 3.99 19.21 1.26
N ASP A 146 5.21 19.69 1.50
CA ASP A 146 5.65 21.05 1.18
C ASP A 146 5.81 21.29 -0.34
N LYS A 147 5.74 20.22 -1.14
CA LYS A 147 5.72 20.26 -2.61
C LYS A 147 4.29 20.35 -3.17
N THR A 148 3.27 20.27 -2.32
CA THR A 148 1.85 20.36 -2.70
C THR A 148 1.33 21.75 -2.33
N ASP A 149 0.53 22.36 -3.22
CA ASP A 149 -0.12 23.63 -2.92
C ASP A 149 -0.95 23.53 -1.64
N LYS A 150 -0.95 24.58 -0.82
CA LYS A 150 -1.61 24.59 0.48
C LYS A 150 -3.11 24.29 0.38
N SER A 151 -3.79 24.86 -0.61
CA SER A 151 -5.24 24.65 -0.79
C SER A 151 -5.55 23.21 -1.25
N ILE A 152 -4.68 22.64 -2.08
CA ILE A 152 -4.77 21.24 -2.54
C ILE A 152 -4.52 20.28 -1.36
N LEU A 153 -3.49 20.54 -0.55
CA LEU A 153 -3.21 19.79 0.67
C LEU A 153 -4.41 19.83 1.63
N GLU A 154 -4.96 21.00 1.94
CA GLU A 154 -6.11 21.17 2.83
C GLU A 154 -7.33 20.36 2.34
N ARG A 155 -7.56 20.32 1.02
CA ARG A 155 -8.62 19.49 0.43
C ARG A 155 -8.38 18.01 0.62
N GLY A 156 -7.16 17.53 0.43
CA GLY A 156 -6.77 16.14 0.70
C GLY A 156 -6.96 15.77 2.17
N LEU A 157 -6.46 16.62 3.08
CA LEU A 157 -6.62 16.42 4.52
C LEU A 157 -8.09 16.35 4.94
N LYS A 158 -8.95 17.23 4.37
CA LYS A 158 -10.38 17.18 4.64
C LYS A 158 -11.01 15.86 4.23
N ILE A 159 -10.63 15.29 3.07
CA ILE A 159 -11.11 13.99 2.60
C ILE A 159 -10.69 12.90 3.58
N PHE A 160 -9.41 12.82 3.93
CA PHE A 160 -8.87 11.77 4.82
C PHE A 160 -9.45 11.85 6.24
N ASN A 161 -9.69 13.07 6.75
CA ASN A 161 -10.37 13.25 8.03
C ASN A 161 -11.84 12.77 7.98
N LEU A 162 -12.56 13.06 6.89
CA LEU A 162 -13.93 12.57 6.69
C LEU A 162 -13.99 11.04 6.54
N MET A 163 -12.94 10.41 5.98
CA MET A 163 -12.75 8.96 5.93
C MET A 163 -12.25 8.40 7.28
N LYS A 164 -12.10 9.23 8.32
CA LYS A 164 -11.62 8.87 9.65
C LYS A 164 -10.23 8.21 9.65
N MET A 165 -9.35 8.60 8.75
CA MET A 165 -7.98 8.11 8.69
C MET A 165 -7.08 8.84 9.70
N LYS A 166 -6.05 8.15 10.19
CA LYS A 166 -4.99 8.73 11.02
C LYS A 166 -3.88 9.26 10.12
N ILE A 167 -3.67 10.58 10.10
CA ILE A 167 -2.74 11.23 9.17
C ILE A 167 -1.34 11.31 9.79
N GLY A 168 -0.35 10.77 9.08
CA GLY A 168 1.07 10.90 9.37
C GLY A 168 1.79 11.65 8.25
N TYR A 169 2.94 12.27 8.58
CA TYR A 169 3.77 13.00 7.62
C TYR A 169 5.22 12.53 7.67
N MET A 170 5.86 12.40 6.52
CA MET A 170 7.30 12.19 6.40
C MET A 170 7.79 12.60 5.01
N ASP A 171 9.10 12.65 4.80
CA ASP A 171 9.65 12.73 3.45
C ASP A 171 9.59 11.37 2.75
N SER A 172 9.65 11.39 1.43
CA SER A 172 9.49 10.17 0.62
C SER A 172 10.62 9.15 0.79
N ASP A 173 11.84 9.60 1.12
CA ASP A 173 13.00 8.72 1.36
C ASP A 173 12.86 7.99 2.72
N SER A 174 12.51 8.72 3.77
CA SER A 174 12.22 8.16 5.09
C SER A 174 11.04 7.17 5.04
N HIS A 175 9.98 7.49 4.27
CA HIS A 175 8.86 6.59 4.05
C HIS A 175 9.33 5.23 3.53
N ASP A 176 10.09 5.23 2.43
CA ASP A 176 10.52 4.00 1.78
C ASP A 176 11.49 3.19 2.64
N LYS A 177 12.32 3.87 3.46
CA LYS A 177 13.17 3.24 4.46
C LYS A 177 12.33 2.57 5.56
N HIS A 178 11.36 3.26 6.12
CA HIS A 178 10.57 2.74 7.24
C HIS A 178 9.64 1.60 6.81
N ILE A 179 8.98 1.74 5.65
CA ILE A 179 8.07 0.72 5.15
C ILE A 179 8.80 -0.58 4.79
N ALA A 180 10.09 -0.51 4.44
CA ALA A 180 10.91 -1.68 4.20
C ALA A 180 10.98 -2.59 5.43
N TYR A 181 11.10 -2.04 6.64
CA TYR A 181 11.17 -2.82 7.88
C TYR A 181 9.82 -3.35 8.34
N VAL A 182 8.75 -2.53 8.29
CA VAL A 182 7.47 -2.89 8.91
C VAL A 182 6.50 -3.60 7.97
N SER A 183 6.75 -3.58 6.65
CA SER A 183 5.89 -4.19 5.66
C SER A 183 6.66 -5.13 4.72
N HIS A 184 7.63 -4.61 3.96
CA HIS A 184 8.30 -5.40 2.93
C HIS A 184 9.05 -6.61 3.52
N LEU A 185 9.79 -6.39 4.59
CA LEU A 185 10.47 -7.47 5.31
C LEU A 185 9.47 -8.52 5.86
N SER A 186 8.32 -8.07 6.37
CA SER A 186 7.29 -8.99 6.88
C SER A 186 6.75 -9.91 5.77
N HIS A 187 6.55 -9.37 4.56
CA HIS A 187 6.11 -10.18 3.43
C HIS A 187 7.19 -11.15 2.97
N ILE A 188 8.45 -10.70 2.84
CA ILE A 188 9.58 -11.58 2.49
C ILE A 188 9.68 -12.71 3.51
N SER A 189 9.62 -12.40 4.82
CA SER A 189 9.69 -13.40 5.89
C SER A 189 8.55 -14.42 5.79
N SER A 190 7.34 -13.95 5.52
CA SER A 190 6.15 -14.79 5.36
C SER A 190 6.29 -15.74 4.16
N PHE A 191 6.69 -15.22 2.99
CA PHE A 191 6.94 -16.02 1.79
C PHE A 191 8.06 -17.05 2.01
N MET A 192 9.18 -16.64 2.63
CA MET A 192 10.33 -17.52 2.81
C MET A 192 10.08 -18.56 3.89
N LEU A 193 9.37 -18.25 4.96
CA LEU A 193 8.94 -19.24 5.94
C LEU A 193 8.03 -20.29 5.29
N GLY A 194 7.00 -19.83 4.54
CA GLY A 194 6.12 -20.74 3.80
C GLY A 194 6.88 -21.62 2.83
N LYS A 195 7.80 -21.04 2.04
CA LYS A 195 8.67 -21.79 1.12
C LYS A 195 9.51 -22.86 1.86
N THR A 196 10.12 -22.51 2.99
CA THR A 196 10.95 -23.45 3.76
C THR A 196 10.14 -24.67 4.20
N VAL A 197 8.93 -24.46 4.73
CA VAL A 197 8.07 -25.56 5.16
C VAL A 197 7.55 -26.37 3.96
N MET A 198 7.18 -25.72 2.85
CA MET A 198 6.76 -26.39 1.63
C MET A 198 7.88 -27.24 0.99
N ASP A 199 9.12 -26.80 1.07
CA ASP A 199 10.24 -27.58 0.54
C ASP A 199 10.52 -28.80 1.42
N GLU A 200 10.41 -28.69 2.75
CA GLU A 200 10.61 -29.82 3.65
C GLU A 200 9.46 -30.83 3.59
N GLU A 201 8.20 -30.39 3.39
CA GLU A 201 7.04 -31.29 3.19
C GLU A 201 7.25 -32.29 2.03
N LYS A 202 8.08 -31.95 1.03
CA LYS A 202 8.41 -32.86 -0.06
C LYS A 202 9.26 -34.03 0.41
N ASN A 203 10.05 -33.84 1.45
CA ASN A 203 10.96 -34.83 2.03
C ASN A 203 10.31 -35.60 3.18
N GLU A 204 9.68 -34.85 4.09
CA GLU A 204 9.01 -35.32 5.30
C GLU A 204 7.50 -35.07 5.17
N LYS A 205 6.73 -36.07 4.81
CA LYS A 205 5.28 -35.95 4.63
C LYS A 205 4.59 -35.71 5.97
N ASN A 206 3.43 -35.02 5.91
CA ASN A 206 2.54 -34.71 7.03
C ASN A 206 3.03 -33.58 7.96
N ILE A 207 3.97 -32.74 7.53
CA ILE A 207 4.36 -31.55 8.29
C ILE A 207 3.15 -30.60 8.43
N PHE A 208 2.35 -30.46 7.37
CA PHE A 208 1.16 -29.61 7.38
C PHE A 208 0.03 -30.13 8.29
N ASP A 209 0.02 -31.40 8.65
CA ASP A 209 -0.93 -31.96 9.62
C ASP A 209 -0.74 -31.34 11.02
N MET A 210 0.45 -30.80 11.29
CA MET A 210 0.77 -30.08 12.52
C MET A 210 0.62 -28.56 12.40
N ALA A 211 0.22 -28.05 11.24
CA ALA A 211 0.07 -26.60 11.01
C ALA A 211 -1.15 -26.06 11.75
N GLY A 212 -0.90 -25.31 12.82
CA GLY A 212 -1.94 -24.62 13.59
C GLY A 212 -2.08 -23.14 13.22
N SER A 213 -2.97 -22.46 13.94
CA SER A 213 -3.26 -21.02 13.73
C SER A 213 -2.04 -20.10 13.86
N GLY A 214 -1.04 -20.49 14.66
CA GLY A 214 0.22 -19.76 14.78
C GLY A 214 0.99 -19.72 13.45
N PHE A 215 1.15 -20.88 12.80
CA PHE A 215 1.78 -20.95 11.48
C PHE A 215 0.95 -20.19 10.44
N GLU A 216 -0.37 -20.44 10.38
CA GLU A 216 -1.26 -19.77 9.45
C GLU A 216 -1.17 -18.24 9.55
N SER A 217 -1.22 -17.69 10.76
CA SER A 217 -1.12 -16.24 10.96
C SER A 217 0.23 -15.68 10.50
N THR A 218 1.33 -16.41 10.70
CA THR A 218 2.68 -15.99 10.33
C THR A 218 2.90 -16.00 8.82
N VAL A 219 2.35 -17.01 8.11
CA VAL A 219 2.48 -17.13 6.64
C VAL A 219 1.33 -16.48 5.87
N ARG A 220 0.36 -15.85 6.54
CA ARG A 220 -0.82 -15.23 5.92
C ARG A 220 -0.46 -14.27 4.79
N LEU A 221 0.60 -13.47 4.96
CA LEU A 221 1.02 -12.50 3.97
C LEU A 221 1.55 -13.14 2.67
N ALA A 222 1.97 -14.40 2.71
CA ALA A 222 2.38 -15.15 1.51
C ALA A 222 1.22 -15.50 0.57
N LYS A 223 -0.04 -15.25 0.98
CA LYS A 223 -1.23 -15.41 0.12
C LYS A 223 -1.45 -14.21 -0.82
N SER A 224 -0.66 -13.13 -0.68
CA SER A 224 -0.78 -11.92 -1.52
C SER A 224 -0.11 -12.09 -2.90
N SER A 225 -0.46 -11.17 -3.86
CA SER A 225 0.02 -11.25 -5.26
C SER A 225 1.54 -11.14 -5.38
N PRO A 226 2.23 -12.16 -5.93
CA PRO A 226 3.67 -12.10 -6.17
C PRO A 226 4.07 -10.99 -7.14
N GLU A 227 3.26 -10.72 -8.18
CA GLU A 227 3.55 -9.70 -9.19
C GLU A 227 3.59 -8.31 -8.55
N MET A 228 2.60 -7.99 -7.70
CA MET A 228 2.56 -6.71 -6.99
C MET A 228 3.78 -6.55 -6.08
N TRP A 229 4.15 -7.60 -5.34
CA TRP A 229 5.28 -7.55 -4.42
C TRP A 229 6.62 -7.46 -5.16
N THR A 230 6.77 -8.12 -6.31
CA THR A 230 7.97 -8.00 -7.14
C THR A 230 8.19 -6.56 -7.58
N ASP A 231 7.13 -5.84 -8.02
CA ASP A 231 7.22 -4.43 -8.39
C ASP A 231 7.65 -3.54 -7.21
N ILE A 232 7.10 -3.80 -6.01
CA ILE A 232 7.47 -3.08 -4.79
C ILE A 232 8.93 -3.36 -4.40
N PHE A 233 9.36 -4.62 -4.48
CA PHE A 233 10.74 -5.01 -4.14
C PHE A 233 11.76 -4.40 -5.09
N GLU A 234 11.44 -4.32 -6.38
CA GLU A 234 12.31 -3.69 -7.37
C GLU A 234 12.44 -2.19 -7.09
N ASP A 235 11.32 -1.50 -6.86
CA ASP A 235 11.33 -0.05 -6.64
C ASP A 235 12.04 0.34 -5.33
N ASN A 236 11.85 -0.42 -4.23
CA ASN A 236 12.47 -0.15 -2.94
C ASN A 236 13.71 -1.02 -2.64
N LYS A 237 14.37 -1.55 -3.68
CA LYS A 237 15.43 -2.54 -3.60
C LYS A 237 16.50 -2.23 -2.56
N LYS A 238 17.01 -0.99 -2.54
CA LYS A 238 18.12 -0.59 -1.64
C LYS A 238 17.74 -0.74 -0.16
N ASN A 239 16.56 -0.27 0.22
CA ASN A 239 16.10 -0.32 1.61
C ASN A 239 15.71 -1.76 2.02
N ILE A 240 15.18 -2.53 1.07
CA ILE A 240 14.82 -3.94 1.29
C ILE A 240 16.08 -4.79 1.52
N ILE A 241 17.12 -4.62 0.70
CA ILE A 241 18.41 -5.31 0.91
C ILE A 241 18.90 -5.03 2.32
N LYS A 242 18.94 -3.76 2.75
CA LYS A 242 19.41 -3.39 4.08
C LYS A 242 18.59 -4.05 5.19
N SER A 243 17.25 -3.97 5.12
CA SER A 243 16.38 -4.56 6.15
C SER A 243 16.45 -6.09 6.17
N LEU A 244 16.64 -6.71 5.00
CA LEU A 244 16.78 -8.16 4.88
C LEU A 244 18.14 -8.64 5.42
N ASP A 245 19.23 -7.92 5.15
CA ASP A 245 20.56 -8.23 5.69
C ASP A 245 20.53 -8.17 7.23
N ASP A 246 19.92 -7.13 7.82
CA ASP A 246 19.77 -7.01 9.27
C ASP A 246 18.94 -8.19 9.86
N TYR A 247 17.92 -8.63 9.15
CA TYR A 247 17.09 -9.77 9.56
C TYR A 247 17.84 -11.11 9.46
N ILE A 248 18.60 -11.29 8.39
CA ILE A 248 19.46 -12.49 8.20
C ILE A 248 20.52 -12.54 9.31
N GLU A 249 21.14 -11.43 9.68
CA GLU A 249 22.09 -11.36 10.78
C GLU A 249 21.45 -11.80 12.11
N ASN A 250 20.26 -11.30 12.42
CA ASN A 250 19.51 -11.71 13.61
C ASN A 250 19.17 -13.21 13.61
N LEU A 251 18.76 -13.76 12.46
CA LEU A 251 18.49 -15.20 12.32
C LEU A 251 19.77 -16.03 12.47
N ALA A 252 20.89 -15.60 11.89
CA ALA A 252 22.18 -16.26 12.03
C ALA A 252 22.68 -16.25 13.48
N HIS A 253 22.47 -15.13 14.18
CA HIS A 253 22.85 -14.99 15.59
C HIS A 253 22.08 -15.97 16.47
N ILE A 254 20.74 -15.98 16.40
CA ILE A 254 19.92 -16.91 17.19
C ILE A 254 20.26 -18.37 16.88
N ASN A 255 20.48 -18.72 15.62
CA ASN A 255 20.90 -20.04 15.20
C ASN A 255 22.26 -20.44 15.83
N SER A 256 23.23 -19.50 15.89
CA SER A 256 24.52 -19.71 16.54
C SER A 256 24.38 -19.97 18.04
N LEU A 257 23.49 -19.24 18.73
CA LEU A 257 23.23 -19.45 20.17
C LEU A 257 22.64 -20.85 20.43
N ILE A 258 21.68 -21.27 19.63
CA ILE A 258 21.05 -22.60 19.73
C ILE A 258 22.08 -23.69 19.50
N LYS A 259 22.91 -23.58 18.44
CA LYS A 259 23.99 -24.56 18.16
C LYS A 259 25.04 -24.70 19.27
N LYS A 260 25.19 -23.66 20.10
CA LYS A 260 26.15 -23.63 21.22
C LYS A 260 25.51 -23.90 22.57
N ASP A 261 24.26 -24.33 22.62
CA ASP A 261 23.46 -24.59 23.81
C ASP A 261 23.36 -23.40 24.78
N LYS A 262 23.44 -22.15 24.24
CA LYS A 262 23.39 -20.91 25.01
C LYS A 262 21.96 -20.46 25.27
N PHE A 263 21.13 -21.30 25.85
CA PHE A 263 19.69 -21.06 26.00
C PHE A 263 19.35 -19.90 26.93
N ASN A 264 20.20 -19.56 27.91
CA ASN A 264 20.02 -18.36 28.75
C ASN A 264 20.13 -17.07 27.92
N GLU A 265 21.04 -17.02 26.92
CA GLU A 265 21.19 -15.90 26.00
C GLU A 265 20.00 -15.84 25.02
N VAL A 266 19.53 -17.01 24.54
CA VAL A 266 18.30 -17.11 23.74
C VAL A 266 17.12 -16.54 24.50
N GLU A 267 16.88 -16.98 25.75
CA GLU A 267 15.78 -16.49 26.58
C GLU A 267 15.86 -14.96 26.78
N SER A 268 17.05 -14.44 27.05
CA SER A 268 17.29 -13.00 27.21
C SER A 268 16.87 -12.20 25.97
N GLN A 269 17.25 -12.67 24.77
CA GLN A 269 16.85 -12.03 23.50
C GLN A 269 15.34 -12.06 23.29
N LEU A 270 14.70 -13.22 23.52
CA LEU A 270 13.25 -13.34 23.38
C LEU A 270 12.51 -12.42 24.36
N LYS A 271 12.99 -12.31 25.61
CA LYS A 271 12.44 -11.39 26.61
C LYS A 271 12.55 -9.93 26.18
N SER A 272 13.70 -9.51 25.65
CA SER A 272 13.90 -8.15 25.18
C SER A 272 12.97 -7.80 24.00
N THR A 273 12.77 -8.75 23.08
CA THR A 273 11.87 -8.59 21.93
C THR A 273 10.40 -8.52 22.36
N ASN A 274 10.01 -9.12 23.49
CA ASN A 274 8.64 -9.05 24.00
C ASN A 274 8.15 -7.62 24.28
N TYR A 275 9.04 -6.62 24.37
CA TYR A 275 8.67 -5.21 24.47
C TYR A 275 7.80 -4.72 23.32
N ILE A 276 7.85 -5.40 22.16
CA ILE A 276 6.98 -5.12 21.01
C ILE A 276 5.48 -5.14 21.36
N LYS A 277 5.10 -5.90 22.40
CA LYS A 277 3.71 -5.93 22.91
C LYS A 277 3.23 -4.55 23.37
N THR A 278 4.14 -3.75 23.94
CA THR A 278 3.84 -2.39 24.40
C THR A 278 3.69 -1.43 23.23
N ILE A 279 4.55 -1.58 22.22
CA ILE A 279 4.52 -0.76 21.01
C ILE A 279 3.21 -1.00 20.23
N LEU A 280 2.83 -2.26 20.04
CA LEU A 280 1.65 -2.61 19.24
C LEU A 280 0.31 -2.33 19.94
N LYS A 281 0.27 -2.23 21.28
CA LYS A 281 -0.97 -1.87 22.00
C LYS A 281 -1.54 -0.50 21.63
N GLY A 282 -0.75 0.39 21.05
CA GLY A 282 -1.19 1.71 20.58
C GLY A 282 -1.58 1.75 19.10
N ILE A 283 -1.49 0.63 18.38
CA ILE A 283 -1.71 0.57 16.92
C ILE A 283 -3.11 0.01 16.57
N ASN A 284 -3.80 -0.60 17.52
CA ASN A 284 -5.16 -1.16 17.36
C ASN A 284 -6.24 -0.12 17.62
#